data_09250a489e39741294c7b6f1cf74960d
#
_entry.id   09250a489e39741294c7b6f1cf74960d
#
_cell.length_a   1.000
_cell.length_b   1.000
_cell.length_c   1.000
_cell.angle_alpha   90.00
_cell.angle_beta   90.00
_cell.angle_gamma   90.00
#
_symmetry.space_group_name_H-M   'P 1'
#
loop_
_entity.id
_entity.type
_entity.pdbx_description
1 polymer ?
#
loop_
_entity_poly.entity_id
_entity_poly.type
_entity_poly.pdbx_seq_one_letter_code
_entity_poly.pdbx_strand_id
1 'polypeptide(L)'
;MPELPSPLTSEEIVARLEGASSSDHGEGVPDYKYIEPTSTAFDSFVDYVRNDEGRFLLGFPEVDLAMRGLARGEMLLVVGHSHNGKSQVLYNAIVTALLNTDAHILLFSPDEPRELVAQKLHCIAYGRNGEELEQQIKDGNEAGLEEVRAASRSLFDRILINDGALTFTQMSDTLKEAQDYWGRHPNFAMVDYLELQPGESDHTGVVAKAQGLKRWSKEASIPLAVVHQAGRGSGDRHKPALITAGKYGGEQEALAVLGVYRKRDDPSLSYQEKCYHSVSINVRVTNNKRPPNKLGDFEYFLCPHTGQIRPYRDDDIPPDDRYMR
;
A
#
# COMPACT_ATOMS: atom_id res chain seq x y z
N MET A 1 24.59 12.93 42.16
CA MET A 1 23.91 12.97 40.85
C MET A 1 23.19 14.30 40.81
N PRO A 2 23.31 15.10 39.75
CA PRO A 2 22.51 16.35 39.66
C PRO A 2 21.04 15.94 39.58
N GLU A 3 20.20 16.62 40.36
CA GLU A 3 18.76 16.47 40.34
C GLU A 3 18.24 16.85 38.96
N LEU A 4 17.40 16.00 38.38
CA LEU A 4 16.69 16.33 37.13
C LEU A 4 15.76 17.54 37.39
N PRO A 5 15.70 18.51 36.51
CA PRO A 5 14.78 19.64 36.67
C PRO A 5 13.33 19.13 36.70
N SER A 6 12.54 19.77 37.55
CA SER A 6 11.11 19.46 37.63
C SER A 6 10.43 19.63 36.27
N PRO A 7 9.50 18.76 35.87
CA PRO A 7 8.78 18.91 34.62
C PRO A 7 8.01 20.24 34.61
N LEU A 8 8.07 20.93 33.47
CA LEU A 8 7.31 22.17 33.24
C LEU A 8 5.80 21.89 33.34
N THR A 9 5.06 22.81 33.93
CA THR A 9 3.61 22.81 33.91
C THR A 9 3.09 23.10 32.49
N SER A 10 1.83 22.67 32.20
CA SER A 10 1.19 22.97 30.92
C SER A 10 1.15 24.49 30.62
N GLU A 11 0.93 25.34 31.65
CA GLU A 11 0.91 26.77 31.51
C GLU A 11 2.30 27.35 31.16
N GLU A 12 3.38 26.84 31.76
CA GLU A 12 4.74 27.24 31.44
C GLU A 12 5.16 26.84 30.02
N ILE A 13 4.66 25.69 29.53
CA ILE A 13 4.90 25.26 28.14
C ILE A 13 4.17 26.18 27.16
N VAL A 14 2.90 26.49 27.42
CA VAL A 14 2.11 27.40 26.57
C VAL A 14 2.72 28.79 26.57
N ALA A 15 3.10 29.35 27.72
CA ALA A 15 3.75 30.69 27.80
C ALA A 15 5.09 30.75 27.04
N ARG A 16 5.88 29.65 27.02
CA ARG A 16 7.12 29.59 26.23
C ARG A 16 6.84 29.51 24.73
N LEU A 17 5.80 28.80 24.33
CA LEU A 17 5.40 28.68 22.92
C LEU A 17 4.82 30.01 22.40
N GLU A 18 4.01 30.71 23.19
CA GLU A 18 3.48 32.03 22.84
C GLU A 18 4.58 33.09 22.75
N GLY A 19 5.58 33.04 23.65
CA GLY A 19 6.76 33.93 23.62
C GLY A 19 7.68 33.65 22.42
N ALA A 20 7.70 32.42 21.89
CA ALA A 20 8.47 32.07 20.70
C ALA A 20 7.76 32.48 19.39
N SER A 21 6.43 32.66 19.41
CA SER A 21 5.65 33.03 18.22
C SER A 21 5.72 34.54 17.88
N SER A 22 6.30 35.37 18.75
CA SER A 22 6.39 36.82 18.55
C SER A 22 7.69 37.30 17.87
N SER A 23 8.61 36.41 17.46
CA SER A 23 9.82 36.78 16.70
C SER A 23 9.62 36.56 15.20
N ASP A 24 9.39 37.69 14.51
CA ASP A 24 9.64 37.98 13.09
C ASP A 24 9.79 36.77 12.15
N HIS A 25 8.66 36.26 11.62
CA HIS A 25 8.65 35.28 10.57
C HIS A 25 8.73 35.99 9.22
N GLY A 26 9.94 36.01 8.63
CA GLY A 26 10.14 36.40 7.25
C GLY A 26 9.23 35.58 6.29
N GLU A 27 8.78 36.22 5.22
CA GLU A 27 7.93 35.62 4.16
C GLU A 27 8.50 34.26 3.70
N GLY A 28 7.75 33.19 3.89
CA GLY A 28 8.06 31.87 3.34
C GLY A 28 8.21 30.73 4.35
N VAL A 29 8.04 30.95 5.65
CA VAL A 29 8.00 29.84 6.62
C VAL A 29 6.61 29.24 6.66
N PRO A 30 6.45 27.90 6.44
CA PRO A 30 5.15 27.24 6.55
C PRO A 30 4.57 27.49 7.95
N ASP A 31 3.28 27.86 7.99
CA ASP A 31 2.54 28.01 9.24
C ASP A 31 2.42 26.64 9.93
N TYR A 32 3.35 26.33 10.84
CA TYR A 32 3.33 25.08 11.62
C TYR A 32 2.26 25.16 12.72
N LYS A 33 0.99 25.03 12.33
CA LYS A 33 -0.17 25.00 13.25
C LYS A 33 -0.29 23.72 14.07
N TYR A 34 0.73 22.84 14.10
CA TYR A 34 0.59 21.48 14.63
C TYR A 34 1.52 21.20 15.80
N ILE A 35 1.58 22.10 16.77
CA ILE A 35 2.12 21.78 18.09
C ILE A 35 0.91 21.53 18.99
N GLU A 36 0.68 20.28 19.32
CA GLU A 36 -0.37 19.88 20.25
C GLU A 36 0.25 19.23 21.50
N PRO A 37 -0.38 19.41 22.70
CA PRO A 37 0.00 18.62 23.87
C PRO A 37 -0.11 17.11 23.55
N THR A 38 0.80 16.31 24.11
CA THR A 38 0.77 14.84 23.92
C THR A 38 -0.52 14.22 24.42
N SER A 39 -1.19 14.81 25.42
CA SER A 39 -2.52 14.41 25.88
C SER A 39 -3.56 14.49 24.76
N THR A 40 -3.61 15.61 24.02
CA THR A 40 -4.53 15.77 22.86
C THR A 40 -4.23 14.75 21.76
N ALA A 41 -2.94 14.51 21.47
CA ALA A 41 -2.53 13.49 20.54
C ALA A 41 -2.93 12.08 21.01
N PHE A 42 -2.94 11.83 22.33
CA PHE A 42 -3.40 10.57 22.91
C PHE A 42 -4.92 10.42 22.82
N ASP A 43 -5.68 11.49 23.00
CA ASP A 43 -7.13 11.48 22.81
C ASP A 43 -7.49 11.17 21.35
N SER A 44 -6.82 11.79 20.39
CA SER A 44 -6.93 11.45 18.97
C SER A 44 -6.57 9.98 18.69
N PHE A 45 -5.55 9.45 19.38
CA PHE A 45 -5.20 8.03 19.30
C PHE A 45 -6.31 7.13 19.85
N VAL A 46 -6.95 7.49 20.95
CA VAL A 46 -8.09 6.74 21.51
C VAL A 46 -9.25 6.73 20.52
N ASP A 47 -9.56 7.88 19.93
CA ASP A 47 -10.67 8.01 18.98
C ASP A 47 -10.44 7.15 17.74
N TYR A 48 -9.26 7.19 17.13
CA TYR A 48 -9.01 6.37 15.95
C TYR A 48 -8.85 4.87 16.25
N VAL A 49 -8.53 4.48 17.50
CA VAL A 49 -8.52 3.06 17.90
C VAL A 49 -9.93 2.54 18.12
N ARG A 50 -10.85 3.39 18.63
CA ARG A 50 -12.25 3.03 18.85
C ARG A 50 -13.06 2.95 17.56
N ASN A 51 -12.69 3.76 16.57
CA ASN A 51 -13.35 3.78 15.27
C ASN A 51 -12.59 2.87 14.31
N ASP A 52 -13.07 1.66 14.08
CA ASP A 52 -12.48 0.69 13.12
C ASP A 52 -12.35 1.28 11.70
N GLU A 53 -13.17 2.30 11.36
CA GLU A 53 -13.10 3.05 10.11
C GLU A 53 -11.83 3.92 9.96
N GLY A 54 -11.08 4.13 11.04
CA GLY A 54 -9.88 4.98 11.06
C GLY A 54 -8.63 4.36 10.44
N ARG A 55 -8.67 3.06 10.07
CA ARG A 55 -7.52 2.33 9.51
C ARG A 55 -7.89 1.57 8.26
N PHE A 56 -7.03 1.66 7.26
CA PHE A 56 -7.14 0.82 6.07
C PHE A 56 -6.55 -0.56 6.34
N LEU A 57 -7.38 -1.61 6.22
CA LEU A 57 -6.98 -3.01 6.32
C LEU A 57 -6.64 -3.54 4.92
N LEU A 58 -5.62 -4.40 4.86
CA LEU A 58 -5.18 -4.99 3.58
C LEU A 58 -6.05 -6.19 3.15
N GLY A 59 -6.86 -6.73 4.08
CA GLY A 59 -7.69 -7.91 3.81
C GLY A 59 -6.95 -9.24 3.88
N PHE A 60 -5.73 -9.23 4.42
CA PHE A 60 -4.93 -10.41 4.72
C PHE A 60 -4.93 -10.61 6.24
N PRO A 61 -5.74 -11.54 6.79
CA PRO A 61 -6.05 -11.59 8.22
C PRO A 61 -4.81 -11.60 9.13
N GLU A 62 -3.80 -12.40 8.80
CA GLU A 62 -2.60 -12.54 9.61
C GLU A 62 -1.70 -11.29 9.49
N VAL A 63 -1.62 -10.68 8.30
CA VAL A 63 -0.90 -9.43 8.07
C VAL A 63 -1.59 -8.29 8.80
N ASP A 64 -2.93 -8.21 8.70
CA ASP A 64 -3.72 -7.20 9.39
C ASP A 64 -3.66 -7.35 10.90
N LEU A 65 -3.64 -8.59 11.42
CA LEU A 65 -3.43 -8.85 12.84
C LEU A 65 -2.04 -8.39 13.32
N ALA A 66 -1.00 -8.56 12.49
CA ALA A 66 0.35 -8.11 12.82
C ALA A 66 0.48 -6.59 12.76
N MET A 67 -0.02 -5.96 11.68
CA MET A 67 0.13 -4.53 11.42
C MET A 67 -0.97 -3.67 12.08
N ARG A 68 -2.16 -4.21 12.27
CA ARG A 68 -3.37 -3.52 12.73
C ARG A 68 -3.80 -2.38 11.78
N GLY A 69 -3.66 -2.62 10.46
CA GLY A 69 -4.02 -1.68 9.41
C GLY A 69 -3.11 -0.45 9.30
N LEU A 70 -3.43 0.45 8.39
CA LEU A 70 -2.74 1.71 8.16
C LEU A 70 -3.62 2.88 8.55
N ALA A 71 -3.15 3.76 9.42
CA ALA A 71 -3.82 5.00 9.78
C ALA A 71 -3.43 6.14 8.82
N ARG A 72 -4.15 7.24 8.89
CA ARG A 72 -3.87 8.46 8.11
C ARG A 72 -2.44 8.95 8.36
N GLY A 73 -1.74 9.30 7.28
CA GLY A 73 -0.36 9.75 7.33
C GLY A 73 0.68 8.64 7.58
N GLU A 74 0.26 7.37 7.62
CA GLU A 74 1.17 6.22 7.69
C GLU A 74 1.47 5.68 6.31
N MET A 75 2.72 5.26 6.11
CA MET A 75 3.20 4.68 4.86
C MET A 75 3.59 3.22 5.05
N LEU A 76 3.08 2.36 4.17
CA LEU A 76 3.49 0.97 3.98
C LEU A 76 4.41 0.87 2.78
N LEU A 77 5.49 0.12 2.88
CA LEU A 77 6.33 -0.24 1.75
C LEU A 77 6.12 -1.73 1.40
N VAL A 78 5.85 -2.03 0.13
CA VAL A 78 5.70 -3.40 -0.37
C VAL A 78 6.87 -3.71 -1.30
N VAL A 79 7.78 -4.55 -0.82
CA VAL A 79 9.08 -4.82 -1.47
C VAL A 79 9.12 -6.24 -2.02
N GLY A 80 9.70 -6.41 -3.19
CA GLY A 80 9.94 -7.73 -3.77
C GLY A 80 10.55 -7.64 -5.16
N HIS A 81 11.08 -8.74 -5.65
CA HIS A 81 11.61 -8.81 -7.00
C HIS A 81 10.52 -8.60 -8.07
N SER A 82 10.93 -8.25 -9.28
CA SER A 82 10.02 -8.17 -10.43
C SER A 82 9.24 -9.48 -10.60
N HIS A 83 7.96 -9.39 -10.94
CA HIS A 83 7.03 -10.52 -11.14
C HIS A 83 6.72 -11.37 -9.89
N ASN A 84 7.05 -10.91 -8.69
CA ASN A 84 6.69 -11.61 -7.44
C ASN A 84 5.28 -11.28 -6.93
N GLY A 85 4.52 -10.45 -7.63
CA GLY A 85 3.12 -10.19 -7.29
C GLY A 85 2.89 -9.04 -6.30
N LYS A 86 3.83 -8.09 -6.17
CA LYS A 86 3.72 -6.91 -5.28
C LYS A 86 2.44 -6.11 -5.53
N SER A 87 2.24 -5.67 -6.78
CA SER A 87 1.04 -4.93 -7.20
C SER A 87 -0.21 -5.78 -7.00
N GLN A 88 -0.12 -7.09 -7.26
CA GLN A 88 -1.22 -8.03 -7.09
C GLN A 88 -1.71 -8.09 -5.63
N VAL A 89 -0.78 -8.07 -4.65
CA VAL A 89 -1.13 -8.00 -3.22
C VAL A 89 -1.93 -6.73 -2.92
N LEU A 90 -1.50 -5.58 -3.43
CA LEU A 90 -2.19 -4.31 -3.19
C LEU A 90 -3.52 -4.21 -3.97
N TYR A 91 -3.62 -4.75 -5.19
CA TYR A 91 -4.89 -4.80 -5.92
C TYR A 91 -5.93 -5.67 -5.18
N ASN A 92 -5.51 -6.79 -4.58
CA ASN A 92 -6.40 -7.59 -3.73
C ASN A 92 -6.83 -6.83 -2.47
N ALA A 93 -5.93 -6.07 -1.84
CA ALA A 93 -6.28 -5.22 -0.70
C ALA A 93 -7.31 -4.14 -1.09
N ILE A 94 -7.12 -3.48 -2.23
CA ILE A 94 -8.06 -2.49 -2.78
C ILE A 94 -9.43 -3.13 -3.02
N VAL A 95 -9.48 -4.24 -3.74
CA VAL A 95 -10.75 -4.94 -4.04
C VAL A 95 -11.45 -5.39 -2.77
N THR A 96 -10.71 -5.94 -1.80
CA THR A 96 -11.26 -6.35 -0.50
C THR A 96 -11.87 -5.16 0.24
N ALA A 97 -11.20 -4.01 0.26
CA ALA A 97 -11.73 -2.79 0.88
C ALA A 97 -13.01 -2.31 0.18
N LEU A 98 -13.04 -2.29 -1.16
CA LEU A 98 -14.21 -1.88 -1.93
C LEU A 98 -15.42 -2.78 -1.74
N LEU A 99 -15.20 -4.10 -1.59
CA LEU A 99 -16.28 -5.07 -1.40
C LEU A 99 -16.85 -5.03 0.02
N ASN A 100 -16.04 -4.69 1.01
CA ASN A 100 -16.42 -4.79 2.42
C ASN A 100 -16.71 -3.44 3.09
N THR A 101 -16.33 -2.32 2.45
CA THR A 101 -16.48 -0.97 3.02
C THR A 101 -16.91 0.03 1.95
N ASP A 102 -17.18 1.27 2.36
CA ASP A 102 -17.41 2.42 1.48
C ASP A 102 -16.09 3.18 1.15
N ALA A 103 -14.99 2.46 1.01
CA ALA A 103 -13.69 3.06 0.76
C ALA A 103 -13.61 3.71 -0.63
N HIS A 104 -12.93 4.86 -0.69
CA HIS A 104 -12.55 5.57 -1.91
C HIS A 104 -11.04 5.56 -2.05
N ILE A 105 -10.53 5.14 -3.20
CA ILE A 105 -9.13 4.78 -3.41
C ILE A 105 -8.52 5.66 -4.50
N LEU A 106 -7.38 6.28 -4.21
CA LEU A 106 -6.58 7.00 -5.19
C LEU A 106 -5.35 6.18 -5.57
N LEU A 107 -5.24 5.81 -6.86
CA LEU A 107 -4.17 4.97 -7.37
C LEU A 107 -3.28 5.75 -8.34
N PHE A 108 -2.00 5.83 -8.04
CA PHE A 108 -0.95 6.34 -8.92
C PHE A 108 -0.20 5.15 -9.52
N SER A 109 -0.38 4.90 -10.81
CA SER A 109 0.13 3.71 -11.52
C SER A 109 0.94 4.09 -12.77
N PRO A 110 2.10 4.73 -12.63
CA PRO A 110 2.92 5.09 -13.80
C PRO A 110 3.54 3.89 -14.53
N ASP A 111 3.48 2.68 -13.97
CA ASP A 111 4.02 1.45 -14.57
C ASP A 111 3.05 0.79 -15.53
N GLU A 112 1.76 0.78 -15.19
CA GLU A 112 0.72 0.10 -15.98
C GLU A 112 -0.35 1.08 -16.46
N PRO A 113 -0.79 0.96 -17.74
CA PRO A 113 -1.93 1.73 -18.24
C PRO A 113 -3.19 1.48 -17.39
N ARG A 114 -3.99 2.52 -17.20
CA ARG A 114 -5.23 2.45 -16.38
C ARG A 114 -6.20 1.36 -16.84
N GLU A 115 -6.24 1.06 -18.13
CA GLU A 115 -7.10 0.02 -18.72
C GLU A 115 -6.67 -1.39 -18.25
N LEU A 116 -5.37 -1.66 -18.19
CA LEU A 116 -4.84 -2.92 -17.67
C LEU A 116 -5.08 -3.05 -16.17
N VAL A 117 -4.90 -1.97 -15.41
CA VAL A 117 -5.23 -1.95 -13.98
C VAL A 117 -6.71 -2.22 -13.75
N ALA A 118 -7.61 -1.58 -14.52
CA ALA A 118 -9.05 -1.80 -14.44
C ALA A 118 -9.43 -3.25 -14.76
N GLN A 119 -8.82 -3.86 -15.78
CA GLN A 119 -9.01 -5.29 -16.10
C GLN A 119 -8.60 -6.19 -14.92
N LYS A 120 -7.41 -5.96 -14.34
CA LYS A 120 -6.92 -6.75 -13.19
C LYS A 120 -7.85 -6.63 -11.99
N LEU A 121 -8.26 -5.42 -11.64
CA LEU A 121 -9.21 -5.17 -10.54
C LEU A 121 -10.53 -5.88 -10.78
N HIS A 122 -11.05 -5.84 -12.03
CA HIS A 122 -12.28 -6.54 -12.41
C HIS A 122 -12.12 -8.07 -12.26
N CYS A 123 -11.03 -8.64 -12.78
CA CYS A 123 -10.77 -10.07 -12.66
C CYS A 123 -10.68 -10.52 -11.19
N ILE A 124 -10.04 -9.73 -10.33
CA ILE A 124 -9.97 -10.03 -8.89
C ILE A 124 -11.35 -9.92 -8.25
N ALA A 125 -12.09 -8.82 -8.50
CA ALA A 125 -13.36 -8.55 -7.84
C ALA A 125 -14.43 -9.61 -8.13
N TYR A 126 -14.49 -10.04 -9.39
CA TYR A 126 -15.55 -10.93 -9.87
C TYR A 126 -15.08 -12.37 -10.12
N GLY A 127 -13.83 -12.71 -9.82
CA GLY A 127 -13.27 -14.05 -10.04
C GLY A 127 -13.25 -14.43 -11.51
N ARG A 128 -13.09 -13.48 -12.42
CA ARG A 128 -13.12 -13.71 -13.87
C ARG A 128 -11.74 -13.98 -14.43
N ASN A 129 -11.64 -14.92 -15.35
CA ASN A 129 -10.44 -15.11 -16.16
C ASN A 129 -10.28 -13.93 -17.14
N GLY A 130 -9.09 -13.29 -17.18
CA GLY A 130 -8.84 -12.14 -18.03
C GLY A 130 -8.95 -12.45 -19.53
N GLU A 131 -8.48 -13.63 -19.97
CA GLU A 131 -8.58 -14.06 -21.37
C GLU A 131 -10.03 -14.31 -21.79
N GLU A 132 -10.83 -14.96 -20.93
CA GLU A 132 -12.26 -15.17 -21.17
C GLU A 132 -13.02 -13.84 -21.22
N LEU A 133 -12.70 -12.90 -20.36
CA LEU A 133 -13.27 -11.56 -20.36
C LEU A 133 -12.99 -10.82 -21.68
N GLU A 134 -11.75 -10.85 -22.15
CA GLU A 134 -11.38 -10.26 -23.43
C GLU A 134 -12.12 -10.92 -24.62
N GLN A 135 -12.24 -12.24 -24.59
CA GLN A 135 -12.95 -12.97 -25.64
C GLN A 135 -14.44 -12.62 -25.66
N GLN A 136 -15.09 -12.54 -24.50
CA GLN A 136 -16.49 -12.11 -24.40
C GLN A 136 -16.71 -10.70 -24.97
N ILE A 137 -15.77 -9.80 -24.73
CA ILE A 137 -15.80 -8.45 -25.28
C ILE A 137 -15.66 -8.47 -26.81
N LYS A 138 -14.74 -9.28 -27.35
CA LYS A 138 -14.51 -9.43 -28.80
C LYS A 138 -15.70 -10.05 -29.53
N ASP A 139 -16.39 -10.97 -28.90
CA ASP A 139 -17.55 -11.67 -29.48
C ASP A 139 -18.80 -10.77 -29.63
N GLY A 140 -18.74 -9.52 -29.15
CA GLY A 140 -19.78 -8.50 -29.36
C GLY A 140 -21.11 -8.79 -28.67
N ASN A 141 -21.10 -9.54 -27.56
CA ASN A 141 -22.28 -9.77 -26.74
C ASN A 141 -22.62 -8.50 -25.92
N GLU A 142 -23.44 -7.61 -26.51
CA GLU A 142 -23.82 -6.34 -25.90
C GLU A 142 -24.47 -6.50 -24.52
N ALA A 143 -25.27 -7.54 -24.31
CA ALA A 143 -25.89 -7.80 -22.99
C ALA A 143 -24.85 -8.13 -21.92
N GLY A 144 -23.87 -8.98 -22.25
CA GLY A 144 -22.76 -9.31 -21.36
C GLY A 144 -21.83 -8.12 -21.10
N LEU A 145 -21.62 -7.27 -22.12
CA LEU A 145 -20.84 -6.04 -21.97
C LEU A 145 -21.51 -5.05 -21.01
N GLU A 146 -22.82 -4.89 -21.12
CA GLU A 146 -23.53 -3.96 -20.22
C GLU A 146 -23.54 -4.49 -18.78
N GLU A 147 -23.64 -5.80 -18.57
CA GLU A 147 -23.48 -6.43 -17.25
C GLU A 147 -22.09 -6.10 -16.67
N VAL A 148 -21.02 -6.29 -17.44
CA VAL A 148 -19.64 -5.98 -17.02
C VAL A 148 -19.47 -4.50 -16.71
N ARG A 149 -20.04 -3.60 -17.56
CA ARG A 149 -20.00 -2.15 -17.32
C ARG A 149 -20.75 -1.75 -16.07
N ALA A 150 -21.95 -2.29 -15.86
CA ALA A 150 -22.77 -1.99 -14.69
C ALA A 150 -22.08 -2.46 -13.39
N ALA A 151 -21.52 -3.68 -13.39
CA ALA A 151 -20.74 -4.20 -12.29
C ALA A 151 -19.51 -3.33 -12.01
N SER A 152 -18.78 -2.94 -13.07
CA SER A 152 -17.62 -2.07 -12.95
C SER A 152 -17.97 -0.71 -12.35
N ARG A 153 -19.02 -0.03 -12.84
CA ARG A 153 -19.45 1.27 -12.33
C ARG A 153 -19.80 1.20 -10.85
N SER A 154 -20.56 0.21 -10.41
CA SER A 154 -21.00 0.10 -9.01
C SER A 154 -19.84 0.01 -8.01
N LEU A 155 -18.72 -0.61 -8.41
CA LEU A 155 -17.56 -0.83 -7.55
C LEU A 155 -16.43 0.17 -7.83
N PHE A 156 -16.10 0.42 -9.09
CA PHE A 156 -14.89 1.13 -9.49
C PHE A 156 -15.05 2.63 -9.67
N ASP A 157 -16.27 3.19 -9.61
CA ASP A 157 -16.47 4.65 -9.46
C ASP A 157 -15.87 5.20 -8.16
N ARG A 158 -15.52 4.29 -7.23
CA ARG A 158 -14.79 4.60 -5.99
C ARG A 158 -13.26 4.46 -6.11
N ILE A 159 -12.74 4.24 -7.33
CA ILE A 159 -11.30 4.27 -7.62
C ILE A 159 -11.04 5.35 -8.66
N LEU A 160 -10.08 6.21 -8.40
CA LEU A 160 -9.50 7.09 -9.42
C LEU A 160 -8.05 6.67 -9.67
N ILE A 161 -7.72 6.49 -10.95
CA ILE A 161 -6.40 6.06 -11.40
C ILE A 161 -5.74 7.20 -12.17
N ASN A 162 -4.54 7.58 -11.72
CA ASN A 162 -3.63 8.43 -12.49
C ASN A 162 -2.41 7.59 -12.90
N ASP A 163 -2.23 7.39 -14.21
CA ASP A 163 -1.16 6.58 -14.80
C ASP A 163 0.05 7.41 -15.26
N GLY A 164 0.13 8.66 -14.85
CA GLY A 164 1.29 9.52 -15.07
C GLY A 164 2.34 9.43 -13.95
N ALA A 165 3.60 9.68 -14.30
CA ALA A 165 4.66 9.91 -13.32
C ALA A 165 4.55 11.33 -12.76
N LEU A 166 4.04 11.49 -11.56
CA LEU A 166 3.67 12.78 -10.96
C LEU A 166 4.69 13.26 -9.94
N THR A 167 4.94 14.56 -9.93
CA THR A 167 5.58 15.25 -8.80
C THR A 167 4.65 15.28 -7.59
N PHE A 168 5.18 15.55 -6.40
CA PHE A 168 4.34 15.64 -5.17
C PHE A 168 3.30 16.76 -5.25
N THR A 169 3.60 17.88 -5.93
CA THR A 169 2.61 18.93 -6.19
C THR A 169 1.47 18.41 -7.05
N GLN A 170 1.78 17.74 -8.16
CA GLN A 170 0.76 17.15 -9.03
C GLN A 170 -0.04 16.05 -8.33
N MET A 171 0.58 15.25 -7.45
CA MET A 171 -0.14 14.29 -6.60
C MET A 171 -1.13 15.00 -5.66
N SER A 172 -0.75 16.15 -5.10
CA SER A 172 -1.64 16.96 -4.27
C SER A 172 -2.78 17.59 -5.06
N ASP A 173 -2.52 18.02 -6.29
CA ASP A 173 -3.57 18.54 -7.19
C ASP A 173 -4.55 17.42 -7.57
N THR A 174 -4.04 16.23 -7.93
CA THR A 174 -4.87 15.04 -8.20
C THR A 174 -5.72 14.65 -6.98
N LEU A 175 -5.17 14.76 -5.76
CA LEU A 175 -5.94 14.53 -4.54
C LEU A 175 -7.10 15.51 -4.38
N LYS A 176 -6.89 16.79 -4.68
CA LYS A 176 -7.97 17.80 -4.64
C LYS A 176 -9.05 17.50 -5.68
N GLU A 177 -8.65 17.18 -6.92
CA GLU A 177 -9.58 16.77 -7.97
C GLU A 177 -10.42 15.55 -7.55
N ALA A 178 -9.79 14.55 -6.90
CA ALA A 178 -10.47 13.38 -6.37
C ALA A 178 -11.46 13.74 -5.25
N GLN A 179 -11.09 14.65 -4.34
CA GLN A 179 -11.96 15.16 -3.29
C GLN A 179 -13.17 15.90 -3.87
N ASP A 180 -12.94 16.74 -4.87
CA ASP A 180 -14.01 17.49 -5.55
C ASP A 180 -14.96 16.53 -6.28
N TYR A 181 -14.41 15.50 -6.95
CA TYR A 181 -15.20 14.51 -7.68
C TYR A 181 -16.10 13.67 -6.76
N TRP A 182 -15.56 13.19 -5.63
CA TRP A 182 -16.31 12.34 -4.68
C TRP A 182 -17.07 13.12 -3.60
N GLY A 183 -16.78 14.41 -3.43
CA GLY A 183 -17.30 15.20 -2.30
C GLY A 183 -16.77 14.74 -0.93
N ARG A 184 -15.67 13.97 -0.91
CA ARG A 184 -15.07 13.40 0.30
C ARG A 184 -13.59 13.07 0.13
N HIS A 185 -12.89 12.93 1.27
CA HIS A 185 -11.49 12.55 1.29
C HIS A 185 -11.32 11.06 0.99
N PRO A 186 -10.33 10.66 0.14
CA PRO A 186 -10.00 9.25 -0.07
C PRO A 186 -9.59 8.55 1.22
N ASN A 187 -9.91 7.25 1.32
CA ASN A 187 -9.56 6.42 2.46
C ASN A 187 -8.16 5.82 2.35
N PHE A 188 -7.61 5.74 1.13
CA PHE A 188 -6.33 5.10 0.87
C PHE A 188 -5.73 5.59 -0.45
N ALA A 189 -4.40 5.66 -0.50
CA ALA A 189 -3.66 5.88 -1.73
C ALA A 189 -2.62 4.77 -1.95
N MET A 190 -2.36 4.47 -3.22
CA MET A 190 -1.31 3.54 -3.65
C MET A 190 -0.42 4.20 -4.70
N VAL A 191 0.88 3.92 -4.64
CA VAL A 191 1.87 4.28 -5.67
C VAL A 191 2.52 3.01 -6.21
N ASP A 192 2.39 2.75 -7.48
CA ASP A 192 2.99 1.60 -8.17
C ASP A 192 3.84 2.07 -9.36
N TYR A 193 5.14 2.24 -9.19
CA TYR A 193 6.00 1.97 -8.04
C TYR A 193 6.97 3.15 -7.78
N LEU A 194 7.69 3.09 -6.66
CA LEU A 194 8.55 4.16 -6.12
C LEU A 194 9.56 4.70 -7.13
N GLU A 195 10.23 3.84 -7.89
CA GLU A 195 11.32 4.20 -8.78
C GLU A 195 10.88 5.05 -9.97
N LEU A 196 9.60 4.94 -10.39
CA LEU A 196 9.02 5.72 -11.48
C LEU A 196 8.60 7.14 -11.07
N GLN A 197 8.65 7.44 -9.76
CA GLN A 197 8.44 8.82 -9.33
C GLN A 197 9.55 9.73 -9.88
N PRO A 198 9.24 10.98 -10.27
CA PRO A 198 10.24 11.93 -10.77
C PRO A 198 11.40 12.14 -9.79
N GLY A 199 12.62 12.28 -10.32
CA GLY A 199 13.85 12.49 -9.55
C GLY A 199 14.93 11.47 -9.91
N GLU A 200 16.06 11.55 -9.25
CA GLU A 200 17.22 10.70 -9.49
C GLU A 200 16.92 9.22 -9.20
N SER A 201 17.60 8.32 -9.93
CA SER A 201 17.36 6.86 -9.84
C SER A 201 18.44 6.13 -9.04
N ASP A 202 19.43 6.86 -8.51
CA ASP A 202 20.45 6.30 -7.63
C ASP A 202 19.87 6.04 -6.22
N HIS A 203 20.68 5.47 -5.35
CA HIS A 203 20.26 5.16 -3.97
C HIS A 203 19.76 6.41 -3.23
N THR A 204 20.42 7.54 -3.38
CA THR A 204 20.08 8.81 -2.71
C THR A 204 18.72 9.32 -3.22
N GLY A 205 18.50 9.25 -4.53
CA GLY A 205 17.24 9.63 -5.17
C GLY A 205 16.08 8.75 -4.71
N VAL A 206 16.27 7.43 -4.60
CA VAL A 206 15.23 6.51 -4.08
C VAL A 206 14.86 6.84 -2.63
N VAL A 207 15.85 7.12 -1.77
CA VAL A 207 15.60 7.57 -0.39
C VAL A 207 14.80 8.87 -0.37
N ALA A 208 15.21 9.85 -1.18
CA ALA A 208 14.52 11.14 -1.26
C ALA A 208 13.06 11.01 -1.72
N LYS A 209 12.79 10.12 -2.71
CA LYS A 209 11.43 9.81 -3.16
C LYS A 209 10.59 9.20 -2.04
N ALA A 210 11.13 8.23 -1.30
CA ALA A 210 10.44 7.61 -0.17
C ALA A 210 10.14 8.61 0.95
N GLN A 211 11.08 9.50 1.28
CA GLN A 211 10.89 10.58 2.24
C GLN A 211 9.83 11.57 1.77
N GLY A 212 9.84 11.91 0.48
CA GLY A 212 8.83 12.76 -0.14
C GLY A 212 7.44 12.16 -0.06
N LEU A 213 7.28 10.87 -0.40
CA LEU A 213 6.01 10.15 -0.30
C LEU A 213 5.50 10.05 1.14
N LYS A 214 6.38 9.78 2.10
CA LYS A 214 6.01 9.81 3.53
C LYS A 214 5.51 11.18 3.96
N ARG A 215 6.22 12.26 3.56
CA ARG A 215 5.81 13.64 3.85
C ARG A 215 4.45 13.90 3.21
N TRP A 216 4.29 13.60 1.93
CA TRP A 216 3.03 13.76 1.22
C TRP A 216 1.87 13.02 1.92
N SER A 217 2.06 11.75 2.31
CA SER A 217 1.05 10.98 3.04
C SER A 217 0.61 11.68 4.34
N LYS A 218 1.57 12.28 5.09
CA LYS A 218 1.28 13.03 6.32
C LYS A 218 0.52 14.32 6.04
N GLU A 219 0.98 15.13 5.10
CA GLU A 219 0.35 16.40 4.71
C GLU A 219 -1.03 16.18 4.10
N ALA A 220 -1.18 15.15 3.26
CA ALA A 220 -2.44 14.72 2.69
C ALA A 220 -3.36 14.02 3.70
N SER A 221 -2.87 13.66 4.89
CA SER A 221 -3.62 12.89 5.89
C SER A 221 -4.26 11.62 5.33
N ILE A 222 -3.53 10.84 4.52
CA ILE A 222 -4.02 9.65 3.85
C ILE A 222 -3.10 8.46 4.12
N PRO A 223 -3.64 7.23 4.41
CA PRO A 223 -2.85 6.01 4.42
C PRO A 223 -2.26 5.75 3.03
N LEU A 224 -0.98 5.44 2.94
CA LEU A 224 -0.28 5.26 1.68
C LEU A 224 0.42 3.91 1.61
N ALA A 225 0.18 3.12 0.56
CA ALA A 225 1.04 1.99 0.23
C ALA A 225 1.89 2.31 -1.01
N VAL A 226 3.16 1.94 -0.95
CA VAL A 226 4.13 2.18 -2.01
C VAL A 226 4.77 0.86 -2.41
N VAL A 227 4.69 0.52 -3.68
CA VAL A 227 5.43 -0.61 -4.25
C VAL A 227 6.87 -0.20 -4.49
N HIS A 228 7.81 -1.07 -4.13
CA HIS A 228 9.24 -0.86 -4.33
C HIS A 228 9.87 -2.12 -4.92
N GLN A 229 10.62 -1.97 -5.98
CA GLN A 229 11.28 -3.08 -6.64
C GLN A 229 12.62 -3.39 -5.96
N ALA A 230 12.77 -4.63 -5.48
CA ALA A 230 14.02 -5.10 -4.93
C ALA A 230 15.11 -5.15 -6.01
N GLY A 231 16.27 -4.55 -5.73
CA GLY A 231 17.41 -4.53 -6.63
C GLY A 231 17.98 -5.95 -6.90
N ARG A 232 18.71 -6.13 -8.01
CA ARG A 232 19.28 -7.44 -8.42
C ARG A 232 20.22 -8.07 -7.38
N GLY A 233 20.79 -7.29 -6.47
CA GLY A 233 21.67 -7.74 -5.39
C GLY A 233 20.97 -8.04 -4.05
N SER A 234 19.64 -8.04 -4.01
CA SER A 234 18.84 -8.17 -2.78
C SER A 234 18.61 -9.60 -2.31
N GLY A 235 19.30 -10.55 -2.86
CA GLY A 235 19.17 -11.97 -2.54
C GLY A 235 18.35 -12.76 -3.57
N ASP A 236 17.98 -13.97 -3.20
CA ASP A 236 17.29 -14.90 -4.07
C ASP A 236 15.83 -14.49 -4.30
N ARG A 237 15.33 -14.63 -5.52
CA ARG A 237 13.95 -14.24 -5.88
C ARG A 237 12.86 -15.02 -5.16
N HIS A 238 13.18 -16.21 -4.68
CA HIS A 238 12.29 -17.11 -3.95
C HIS A 238 12.27 -16.88 -2.45
N LYS A 239 12.97 -15.85 -1.97
CA LYS A 239 13.02 -15.43 -0.56
C LYS A 239 12.57 -13.97 -0.44
N PRO A 240 12.14 -13.55 0.77
CA PRO A 240 11.90 -12.14 1.01
C PRO A 240 13.16 -11.36 0.64
N ALA A 241 13.00 -10.24 -0.07
CA ALA A 241 14.10 -9.35 -0.34
C ALA A 241 14.78 -8.96 0.99
N LEU A 242 16.10 -9.11 1.05
CA LEU A 242 16.87 -8.77 2.23
C LEU A 242 16.83 -7.25 2.42
N ILE A 243 16.14 -6.81 3.45
CA ILE A 243 16.22 -5.44 3.94
C ILE A 243 17.53 -5.34 4.72
N THR A 244 18.64 -5.16 4.00
CA THR A 244 19.92 -4.86 4.62
C THR A 244 20.07 -3.35 4.69
N ALA A 245 20.30 -2.85 5.89
CA ALA A 245 20.52 -1.43 6.15
C ALA A 245 21.39 -0.79 5.03
N GLY A 246 20.81 0.15 4.33
CA GLY A 246 21.52 0.95 3.33
C GLY A 246 21.46 0.45 1.88
N LYS A 247 20.78 -0.65 1.53
CA LYS A 247 20.79 -1.16 0.14
C LYS A 247 19.58 -0.76 -0.70
N TYR A 248 18.45 -0.42 -0.08
CA TYR A 248 17.20 -0.09 -0.79
C TYR A 248 16.71 1.32 -0.56
N GLY A 249 17.01 1.95 0.56
CA GLY A 249 16.54 3.30 0.89
C GLY A 249 15.00 3.39 0.94
N GLY A 250 14.50 3.95 2.02
CA GLY A 250 13.06 4.16 2.19
C GLY A 250 12.38 3.25 3.19
N GLU A 251 12.94 2.06 3.52
CA GLU A 251 12.36 1.15 4.51
C GLU A 251 12.28 1.80 5.90
N GLN A 252 13.23 2.66 6.21
CA GLN A 252 13.25 3.42 7.47
C GLN A 252 12.11 4.44 7.55
N GLU A 253 11.59 4.89 6.41
CA GLU A 253 10.53 5.87 6.33
C GLU A 253 9.15 5.25 6.56
N ALA A 254 8.96 3.99 6.18
CA ALA A 254 7.69 3.29 6.33
C ALA A 254 7.37 2.93 7.79
N LEU A 255 6.06 2.88 8.12
CA LEU A 255 5.56 2.30 9.36
C LEU A 255 5.85 0.79 9.40
N ALA A 256 5.55 0.13 8.30
CA ALA A 256 5.78 -1.29 8.11
C ALA A 256 6.30 -1.57 6.69
N VAL A 257 6.97 -2.72 6.56
CA VAL A 257 7.48 -3.23 5.28
C VAL A 257 6.98 -4.64 5.07
N LEU A 258 6.35 -4.87 3.93
CA LEU A 258 5.96 -6.21 3.48
C LEU A 258 6.95 -6.69 2.41
N GLY A 259 7.54 -7.85 2.63
CA GLY A 259 8.29 -8.58 1.63
C GLY A 259 7.37 -9.54 0.87
N VAL A 260 7.27 -9.37 -0.46
CA VAL A 260 6.47 -10.25 -1.32
C VAL A 260 7.39 -11.12 -2.15
N TYR A 261 7.17 -12.43 -2.10
CA TYR A 261 8.02 -13.38 -2.82
C TYR A 261 7.25 -14.66 -3.18
N ARG A 262 7.82 -15.46 -4.10
CA ARG A 262 7.25 -16.73 -4.54
C ARG A 262 8.28 -17.83 -4.49
N LYS A 263 8.02 -18.89 -3.76
CA LYS A 263 8.92 -20.05 -3.58
C LYS A 263 9.10 -20.89 -4.85
N ARG A 264 8.17 -20.82 -5.81
CA ARG A 264 8.23 -21.62 -7.05
C ARG A 264 9.56 -21.55 -7.81
N ASP A 265 10.27 -20.43 -7.65
CA ASP A 265 11.56 -20.18 -8.33
C ASP A 265 12.76 -20.73 -7.53
N ASP A 266 12.55 -21.43 -6.41
CA ASP A 266 13.59 -22.07 -5.63
C ASP A 266 14.18 -23.28 -6.38
N PRO A 267 15.46 -23.26 -6.73
CA PRO A 267 16.08 -24.35 -7.47
C PRO A 267 16.19 -25.66 -6.67
N SER A 268 16.11 -25.59 -5.34
CA SER A 268 16.19 -26.77 -4.44
C SER A 268 14.90 -27.57 -4.36
N LEU A 269 13.76 -26.99 -4.82
CA LEU A 269 12.46 -27.67 -4.77
C LEU A 269 12.35 -28.77 -5.84
N SER A 270 11.70 -29.88 -5.45
CA SER A 270 11.23 -30.90 -6.36
C SER A 270 10.18 -30.37 -7.33
N TYR A 271 9.89 -31.11 -8.39
CA TYR A 271 8.84 -30.74 -9.35
C TYR A 271 7.48 -30.58 -8.69
N GLN A 272 7.08 -31.51 -7.81
CA GLN A 272 5.81 -31.46 -7.10
C GLN A 272 5.70 -30.22 -6.19
N GLU A 273 6.78 -29.88 -5.45
CA GLU A 273 6.82 -28.65 -4.64
C GLU A 273 6.72 -27.40 -5.50
N LYS A 274 7.37 -27.36 -6.67
CA LYS A 274 7.23 -26.25 -7.62
C LYS A 274 5.80 -26.10 -8.13
N CYS A 275 5.12 -27.21 -8.45
CA CYS A 275 3.70 -27.20 -8.82
C CYS A 275 2.83 -26.61 -7.71
N TYR A 276 3.02 -27.03 -6.46
CA TYR A 276 2.34 -26.44 -5.31
C TYR A 276 2.61 -24.94 -5.21
N HIS A 277 3.88 -24.53 -5.26
CA HIS A 277 4.25 -23.12 -5.14
C HIS A 277 3.93 -22.28 -6.39
N SER A 278 3.47 -22.88 -7.49
CA SER A 278 3.02 -22.12 -8.66
C SER A 278 1.74 -21.32 -8.39
N VAL A 279 0.93 -21.76 -7.44
CA VAL A 279 -0.31 -21.10 -6.99
C VAL A 279 -0.18 -20.51 -5.58
N SER A 280 1.03 -20.31 -5.10
CA SER A 280 1.27 -19.66 -3.81
C SER A 280 1.94 -18.30 -3.95
N ILE A 281 1.68 -17.44 -2.99
CA ILE A 281 2.36 -16.17 -2.78
C ILE A 281 2.64 -16.00 -1.29
N ASN A 282 3.84 -15.58 -0.97
CA ASN A 282 4.23 -15.32 0.40
C ASN A 282 4.26 -13.80 0.67
N VAL A 283 3.65 -13.40 1.78
CA VAL A 283 3.66 -12.03 2.29
C VAL A 283 4.29 -12.04 3.68
N ARG A 284 5.45 -11.42 3.79
CA ARG A 284 6.19 -11.35 5.06
C ARG A 284 6.18 -9.93 5.62
N VAL A 285 5.71 -9.77 6.85
CA VAL A 285 5.90 -8.55 7.63
C VAL A 285 7.36 -8.54 8.10
N THR A 286 8.22 -7.80 7.39
CA THR A 286 9.67 -7.78 7.63
C THR A 286 10.09 -6.68 8.59
N ASN A 287 9.30 -5.61 8.67
CA ASN A 287 9.45 -4.51 9.62
C ASN A 287 8.06 -4.01 10.04
N ASN A 288 7.92 -3.67 11.31
CA ASN A 288 6.71 -3.05 11.85
C ASN A 288 7.09 -2.20 13.06
N LYS A 289 6.95 -0.89 12.96
CA LYS A 289 7.27 0.06 14.04
C LYS A 289 6.19 0.17 15.10
N ARG A 290 5.00 -0.42 14.87
CA ARG A 290 3.90 -0.36 15.83
C ARG A 290 4.09 -1.40 16.93
N PRO A 291 4.23 -1.01 18.21
CA PRO A 291 4.38 -1.97 19.32
C PRO A 291 3.23 -2.97 19.36
N PRO A 292 3.49 -4.27 19.63
CA PRO A 292 4.75 -4.91 19.99
C PRO A 292 5.62 -5.36 18.81
N ASN A 293 5.61 -4.68 17.67
CA ASN A 293 6.47 -4.92 16.50
C ASN A 293 6.32 -6.34 15.93
N LYS A 294 5.09 -6.83 15.82
CA LYS A 294 4.82 -8.19 15.33
C LYS A 294 5.31 -8.35 13.89
N LEU A 295 6.06 -9.42 13.69
CA LEU A 295 6.54 -9.87 12.38
C LEU A 295 5.87 -11.21 12.06
N GLY A 296 5.93 -11.64 10.81
CA GLY A 296 5.38 -12.92 10.38
C GLY A 296 5.64 -13.17 8.91
N ASP A 297 5.54 -14.42 8.51
CA ASP A 297 5.68 -14.88 7.13
C ASP A 297 4.46 -15.75 6.81
N PHE A 298 3.64 -15.32 5.88
CA PHE A 298 2.32 -15.89 5.62
C PHE A 298 2.23 -16.31 4.16
N GLU A 299 1.70 -17.51 3.93
CA GLU A 299 1.51 -18.05 2.59
C GLU A 299 0.03 -18.06 2.24
N TYR A 300 -0.29 -17.54 1.05
CA TYR A 300 -1.64 -17.45 0.53
C TYR A 300 -1.76 -18.17 -0.80
N PHE A 301 -2.96 -18.64 -1.11
CA PHE A 301 -3.32 -19.10 -2.44
C PHE A 301 -3.40 -17.91 -3.40
N LEU A 302 -2.77 -18.03 -4.56
CA LEU A 302 -2.86 -17.08 -5.66
C LEU A 302 -3.47 -17.76 -6.86
N CYS A 303 -4.69 -17.41 -7.21
CA CYS A 303 -5.36 -17.92 -8.41
C CYS A 303 -4.65 -17.36 -9.67
N PRO A 304 -4.05 -18.19 -10.52
CA PRO A 304 -3.33 -17.73 -11.70
C PRO A 304 -4.21 -17.12 -12.79
N HIS A 305 -5.49 -17.49 -12.82
CA HIS A 305 -6.44 -17.04 -13.85
C HIS A 305 -7.12 -15.71 -13.52
N THR A 306 -7.38 -15.49 -12.23
CA THR A 306 -8.12 -14.29 -11.77
C THR A 306 -7.23 -13.30 -11.04
N GLY A 307 -6.06 -13.72 -10.58
CA GLY A 307 -5.19 -12.93 -9.73
C GLY A 307 -5.70 -12.76 -8.30
N GLN A 308 -6.76 -13.46 -7.89
CA GLN A 308 -7.24 -13.44 -6.51
C GLN A 308 -6.22 -14.05 -5.57
N ILE A 309 -5.98 -13.36 -4.44
CA ILE A 309 -5.16 -13.84 -3.32
C ILE A 309 -6.07 -14.04 -2.11
N ARG A 310 -6.02 -15.20 -1.49
CA ARG A 310 -6.83 -15.54 -0.32
C ARG A 310 -6.14 -16.60 0.54
N PRO A 311 -6.56 -16.82 1.78
CA PRO A 311 -6.15 -17.98 2.55
C PRO A 311 -6.42 -19.28 1.80
N TYR A 312 -5.60 -20.29 2.03
CA TYR A 312 -5.85 -21.64 1.50
C TYR A 312 -7.17 -22.20 2.02
N ARG A 313 -7.82 -23.01 1.20
CA ARG A 313 -9.01 -23.82 1.55
C ARG A 313 -8.65 -25.29 1.44
N ASP A 314 -9.42 -26.15 2.11
CA ASP A 314 -9.19 -27.60 2.11
C ASP A 314 -9.26 -28.23 0.72
N ASP A 315 -9.97 -27.59 -0.20
CA ASP A 315 -10.16 -28.01 -1.60
C ASP A 315 -9.17 -27.36 -2.58
N ASP A 316 -8.23 -26.55 -2.12
CA ASP A 316 -7.12 -26.02 -2.93
C ASP A 316 -6.08 -27.13 -3.19
N ILE A 317 -6.41 -28.06 -4.07
CA ILE A 317 -5.54 -29.16 -4.46
C ILE A 317 -4.29 -28.57 -5.15
N PRO A 318 -3.07 -29.07 -4.85
CA PRO A 318 -1.89 -28.69 -5.61
C PRO A 318 -2.16 -28.88 -7.10
N PRO A 319 -1.86 -27.88 -7.94
CA PRO A 319 -2.19 -27.95 -9.35
C PRO A 319 -1.42 -29.08 -10.01
N ASP A 320 -2.08 -29.73 -10.95
CA ASP A 320 -1.40 -30.54 -11.94
C ASP A 320 -0.55 -29.63 -12.86
N ASP A 321 0.15 -30.21 -13.83
CA ASP A 321 1.12 -29.56 -14.71
C ASP A 321 0.60 -28.31 -15.46
N ARG A 322 -0.70 -28.04 -15.44
CA ARG A 322 -1.35 -26.97 -16.21
C ARG A 322 -0.93 -25.58 -15.80
N TYR A 323 -0.52 -25.39 -14.55
CA TYR A 323 -0.10 -24.08 -14.01
C TYR A 323 1.39 -23.81 -14.14
N MET A 324 2.15 -24.70 -14.72
CA MET A 324 3.59 -24.58 -14.91
C MET A 324 4.01 -24.04 -16.29
N ARG A 325 3.06 -23.85 -17.19
CA ARG A 325 3.29 -23.37 -18.57
C ARG A 325 3.15 -21.89 -18.73
#